data_8dcc18fd70b5cfa10b36e99c17e143ce
#
_entry.id   8dcc18fd70b5cfa10b36e99c17e143ce
#
_cell.length_a   1.000
_cell.length_b   1.000
_cell.length_c   1.000
_cell.angle_alpha   90.00
_cell.angle_beta   90.00
_cell.angle_gamma   90.00
#
_symmetry.space_group_name_H-M   'P 1'
#
loop_
_entity.id
_entity.type
_entity.pdbx_description
1 polymer ?
#
loop_
_entity_poly.entity_id
_entity_poly.type
_entity_poly.pdbx_seq_one_letter_code
_entity_poly.pdbx_strand_id
1 'polypeptide(L)'
;MTSTTTTLSYRLTSWQKWQLALSVFVVYFPIRIYVNVGTFSWALIVHSIPFWLLETLLSVLFFYAWITVAEWLQKLFFNRFGEGFLIEFKIPAQLATLAIASALAVVFNIGFFFIWRSLDATLENRFGVYREQEARLARPALAASLEERRKRGDQRRRTNNGLTVMAMLSAFYLAANRRAYRRLEDVQLRAERLEKENVQAQFAALKSQVNPHFLFNSLSILSSLVHADAELSEKFIDQLSRAYRYILEQKDNERVLLKTELEFIQAYRFLLNIRFENKFDVVVNVPEADQNRYSIAPLTLQLLVENAVKHNRMSVKEPLRVNISIDNNTLQVSNNRQLRPQSEASTGVGLQNIINRYALLTERPVWIGENEGNFVVKIPLLGERVKE
;
A
#
# COMPACT_ATOMS: atom_id res chain seq x y z
N MET A 1 3.17 -0.96 -18.77
CA MET A 1 2.42 -1.54 -17.65
C MET A 1 1.26 -0.62 -17.33
N THR A 2 0.09 -0.93 -17.84
CA THR A 2 -1.15 -0.18 -17.59
C THR A 2 -1.62 -0.47 -16.16
N SER A 3 -1.49 0.51 -15.29
CA SER A 3 -2.06 0.46 -13.95
C SER A 3 -3.58 0.42 -14.08
N THR A 4 -4.17 -0.76 -13.98
CA THR A 4 -5.58 -0.93 -13.65
C THR A 4 -5.78 -0.38 -12.24
N THR A 5 -6.03 0.92 -12.15
CA THR A 5 -6.63 1.54 -10.97
C THR A 5 -7.99 0.87 -10.76
N THR A 6 -8.02 -0.18 -9.97
CA THR A 6 -9.25 -0.68 -9.36
C THR A 6 -9.84 0.48 -8.55
N THR A 7 -10.74 1.24 -9.18
CA THR A 7 -11.61 2.18 -8.48
C THR A 7 -12.45 1.34 -7.52
N LEU A 8 -11.93 1.15 -6.32
CA LEU A 8 -12.69 0.59 -5.20
C LEU A 8 -13.91 1.48 -5.02
N SER A 9 -15.04 0.98 -5.51
CA SER A 9 -16.32 1.65 -5.40
C SER A 9 -16.68 1.70 -3.92
N TYR A 10 -16.40 2.82 -3.25
CA TYR A 10 -16.84 3.11 -1.87
C TYR A 10 -18.36 3.31 -1.80
N ARG A 11 -19.11 2.38 -2.40
CA ARG A 11 -20.56 2.36 -2.30
C ARG A 11 -20.99 1.95 -0.90
N LEU A 12 -21.96 2.70 -0.37
CA LEU A 12 -22.64 2.26 0.85
C LEU A 12 -23.39 0.96 0.53
N THR A 13 -23.25 -0.05 1.40
CA THR A 13 -24.06 -1.26 1.29
C THR A 13 -25.53 -0.92 1.55
N SER A 14 -26.46 -1.72 1.04
CA SER A 14 -27.90 -1.52 1.30
C SER A 14 -28.18 -1.45 2.80
N TRP A 15 -27.53 -2.27 3.61
CA TRP A 15 -27.66 -2.24 5.07
C TRP A 15 -27.21 -0.90 5.69
N GLN A 16 -26.11 -0.33 5.19
CA GLN A 16 -25.61 0.97 5.68
C GLN A 16 -26.52 2.13 5.27
N LYS A 17 -27.15 2.04 4.08
CA LYS A 17 -28.16 3.02 3.65
C LYS A 17 -29.39 2.98 4.56
N TRP A 18 -29.83 1.79 4.96
CA TRP A 18 -30.93 1.62 5.91
C TRP A 18 -30.57 2.15 7.30
N GLN A 19 -29.39 1.84 7.80
CA GLN A 19 -28.92 2.38 9.10
C GLN A 19 -28.87 3.92 9.07
N LEU A 20 -28.36 4.51 7.99
CA LEU A 20 -28.28 5.97 7.85
C LEU A 20 -29.67 6.59 7.70
N ALA A 21 -30.56 6.00 6.90
CA ALA A 21 -31.95 6.46 6.76
C ALA A 21 -32.70 6.44 8.10
N LEU A 22 -32.52 5.36 8.87
CA LEU A 22 -33.13 5.22 10.18
C LEU A 22 -32.56 6.24 11.19
N SER A 23 -31.24 6.46 11.20
CA SER A 23 -30.61 7.43 12.11
C SER A 23 -31.09 8.87 11.84
N VAL A 24 -31.21 9.24 10.56
CA VAL A 24 -31.76 10.56 10.16
C VAL A 24 -33.24 10.65 10.57
N PHE A 25 -34.01 9.60 10.36
CA PHE A 25 -35.42 9.55 10.71
C PHE A 25 -35.64 9.69 12.23
N VAL A 26 -34.87 9.01 13.04
CA VAL A 26 -34.97 9.06 14.53
C VAL A 26 -34.79 10.48 15.06
N VAL A 27 -33.98 11.32 14.42
CA VAL A 27 -33.81 12.73 14.79
C VAL A 27 -34.92 13.59 14.17
N TYR A 28 -35.25 13.36 12.91
CA TYR A 28 -36.21 14.15 12.15
C TYR A 28 -37.64 14.02 12.68
N PHE A 29 -38.10 12.80 12.97
CA PHE A 29 -39.50 12.50 13.25
C PHE A 29 -40.04 13.13 14.55
N PRO A 30 -39.33 13.08 15.69
CA PRO A 30 -39.74 13.76 16.91
C PRO A 30 -39.89 15.27 16.73
N ILE A 31 -38.95 15.89 16.00
CA ILE A 31 -39.00 17.34 15.73
C ILE A 31 -40.20 17.66 14.88
N ARG A 32 -40.49 16.84 13.89
CA ARG A 32 -41.70 17.02 13.03
C ARG A 32 -43.01 16.86 13.80
N ILE A 33 -43.09 15.87 14.68
CA ILE A 33 -44.24 15.72 15.60
C ILE A 33 -44.41 16.99 16.45
N TYR A 34 -43.32 17.45 17.08
CA TYR A 34 -43.36 18.65 17.90
C TYR A 34 -43.88 19.90 17.16
N VAL A 35 -43.46 20.09 15.91
CA VAL A 35 -43.90 21.20 15.06
C VAL A 35 -45.37 21.08 14.67
N ASN A 36 -45.89 19.86 14.49
CA ASN A 36 -47.25 19.63 14.00
C ASN A 36 -48.29 19.46 15.12
N VAL A 37 -47.91 18.98 16.27
CA VAL A 37 -48.81 18.71 17.40
C VAL A 37 -48.75 19.89 18.40
N GLY A 38 -49.77 20.77 18.37
CA GLY A 38 -49.78 21.95 19.22
C GLY A 38 -50.15 21.66 20.69
N THR A 39 -50.96 20.62 20.94
CA THR A 39 -51.36 20.17 22.29
C THR A 39 -51.39 18.66 22.31
N PHE A 40 -50.71 18.09 23.31
CA PHE A 40 -50.69 16.64 23.51
C PHE A 40 -51.87 16.20 24.37
N SER A 41 -52.83 15.47 23.80
CA SER A 41 -53.88 14.78 24.52
C SER A 41 -53.78 13.28 24.22
N TRP A 42 -54.07 12.44 25.20
CA TRP A 42 -53.95 10.98 25.04
C TRP A 42 -54.88 10.45 23.95
N ALA A 43 -56.08 10.98 23.84
CA ALA A 43 -57.00 10.60 22.78
C ALA A 43 -56.49 10.93 21.37
N LEU A 44 -55.77 12.04 21.21
CA LEU A 44 -55.19 12.48 19.95
C LEU A 44 -54.01 11.57 19.56
N ILE A 45 -53.20 11.17 20.54
CA ILE A 45 -52.06 10.24 20.32
C ILE A 45 -52.57 8.91 19.81
N VAL A 46 -53.55 8.29 20.49
CA VAL A 46 -54.08 6.96 20.10
C VAL A 46 -54.69 6.99 18.69
N HIS A 47 -55.42 8.02 18.36
CA HIS A 47 -56.05 8.19 17.02
C HIS A 47 -55.01 8.44 15.91
N SER A 48 -53.85 9.03 16.23
CA SER A 48 -52.80 9.36 15.26
C SER A 48 -51.83 8.21 14.99
N ILE A 49 -51.81 7.17 15.83
CA ILE A 49 -50.86 6.05 15.73
C ILE A 49 -50.84 5.42 14.30
N PRO A 50 -51.98 5.08 13.67
CA PRO A 50 -51.94 4.47 12.32
C PRO A 50 -51.31 5.38 11.27
N PHE A 51 -51.56 6.69 11.36
CA PHE A 51 -50.96 7.69 10.45
C PHE A 51 -49.46 7.84 10.73
N TRP A 52 -49.04 7.89 11.97
CA TRP A 52 -47.63 7.96 12.31
C TRP A 52 -46.85 6.70 11.92
N LEU A 53 -47.46 5.52 11.99
CA LEU A 53 -46.82 4.28 11.50
C LEU A 53 -46.62 4.33 9.98
N LEU A 54 -47.67 4.78 9.22
CA LEU A 54 -47.54 4.92 7.78
C LEU A 54 -46.51 5.99 7.40
N GLU A 55 -46.55 7.12 8.10
CA GLU A 55 -45.62 8.23 7.91
C GLU A 55 -44.18 7.81 8.22
N THR A 56 -43.98 7.02 9.27
CA THR A 56 -42.69 6.42 9.61
C THR A 56 -42.14 5.58 8.47
N LEU A 57 -42.93 4.63 7.97
CA LEU A 57 -42.54 3.75 6.88
C LEU A 57 -42.16 4.56 5.62
N LEU A 58 -43.03 5.48 5.21
CA LEU A 58 -42.79 6.32 4.04
C LEU A 58 -41.59 7.24 4.18
N SER A 59 -41.39 7.83 5.36
CA SER A 59 -40.26 8.72 5.61
C SER A 59 -38.92 7.96 5.60
N VAL A 60 -38.86 6.77 6.17
CA VAL A 60 -37.64 5.96 6.13
C VAL A 60 -37.33 5.50 4.70
N LEU A 61 -38.34 5.07 3.93
CA LEU A 61 -38.19 4.75 2.50
C LEU A 61 -37.74 5.98 1.70
N PHE A 62 -38.30 7.14 2.00
CA PHE A 62 -37.92 8.41 1.37
C PHE A 62 -36.43 8.77 1.64
N PHE A 63 -35.99 8.69 2.89
CA PHE A 63 -34.59 8.95 3.22
C PHE A 63 -33.65 7.89 2.59
N TYR A 64 -34.05 6.63 2.52
CA TYR A 64 -33.29 5.61 1.80
C TYR A 64 -33.13 5.93 0.32
N ALA A 65 -34.23 6.33 -0.34
CA ALA A 65 -34.21 6.73 -1.74
C ALA A 65 -33.33 7.98 -1.93
N TRP A 66 -33.47 8.97 -1.06
CA TRP A 66 -32.63 10.16 -1.09
C TRP A 66 -31.13 9.84 -0.92
N ILE A 67 -30.78 9.01 0.05
CA ILE A 67 -29.36 8.59 0.26
C ILE A 67 -28.81 7.91 -1.00
N THR A 68 -29.64 7.15 -1.71
CA THR A 68 -29.23 6.51 -2.97
C THR A 68 -28.99 7.54 -4.09
N VAL A 69 -29.85 8.55 -4.20
CA VAL A 69 -29.68 9.68 -5.13
C VAL A 69 -28.45 10.52 -4.75
N ALA A 70 -28.30 10.82 -3.45
CA ALA A 70 -27.15 11.54 -2.92
C ALA A 70 -25.82 10.80 -3.22
N GLU A 71 -25.83 9.47 -3.12
CA GLU A 71 -24.68 8.65 -3.49
C GLU A 71 -24.34 8.75 -4.97
N TRP A 72 -25.32 8.70 -5.83
CA TRP A 72 -25.12 8.87 -7.27
C TRP A 72 -24.57 10.26 -7.60
N LEU A 73 -25.15 11.30 -6.98
CA LEU A 73 -24.68 12.68 -7.14
C LEU A 73 -23.23 12.86 -6.68
N GLN A 74 -22.89 12.35 -5.50
CA GLN A 74 -21.52 12.39 -5.00
C GLN A 74 -20.53 11.68 -5.94
N LYS A 75 -20.92 10.53 -6.50
CA LYS A 75 -20.08 9.83 -7.49
C LYS A 75 -19.83 10.71 -8.73
N LEU A 76 -20.84 11.43 -9.20
CA LEU A 76 -20.71 12.36 -10.33
C LEU A 76 -19.68 13.47 -10.02
N PHE A 77 -19.77 14.06 -8.83
CA PHE A 77 -18.83 15.09 -8.38
C PHE A 77 -17.41 14.56 -8.19
N PHE A 78 -17.25 13.39 -7.59
CA PHE A 78 -15.92 12.75 -7.47
C PHE A 78 -15.26 12.50 -8.82
N ASN A 79 -16.04 12.07 -9.81
CA ASN A 79 -15.52 11.86 -11.16
C ASN A 79 -15.11 13.18 -11.84
N ARG A 80 -15.75 14.32 -11.50
CA ARG A 80 -15.50 15.62 -12.14
C ARG A 80 -14.40 16.44 -11.44
N PHE A 81 -14.37 16.45 -10.12
CA PHE A 81 -13.50 17.30 -9.30
C PHE A 81 -12.39 16.56 -8.60
N GLY A 82 -12.32 15.24 -8.78
CA GLY A 82 -11.41 14.37 -8.04
C GLY A 82 -11.91 14.06 -6.64
N GLU A 83 -11.33 13.02 -6.06
CA GLU A 83 -11.80 12.52 -4.76
C GLU A 83 -11.37 13.39 -3.56
N GLY A 84 -10.37 14.25 -3.76
CA GLY A 84 -9.85 15.15 -2.71
C GLY A 84 -10.71 16.40 -2.47
N PHE A 85 -11.67 16.74 -3.33
CA PHE A 85 -12.35 18.03 -3.26
C PHE A 85 -13.11 18.27 -1.94
N LEU A 86 -13.59 17.22 -1.29
CA LEU A 86 -14.27 17.31 0.01
C LEU A 86 -13.28 17.45 1.18
N ILE A 87 -12.04 16.95 1.02
CA ILE A 87 -11.01 16.92 2.05
C ILE A 87 -10.11 18.17 1.94
N GLU A 88 -9.83 18.62 0.72
CA GLU A 88 -8.88 19.70 0.43
C GLU A 88 -9.47 21.13 0.55
N PHE A 89 -10.61 21.34 1.21
CA PHE A 89 -11.25 22.66 1.39
C PHE A 89 -11.33 23.52 0.10
N LYS A 90 -11.62 22.88 -1.05
CA LYS A 90 -11.87 23.61 -2.31
C LYS A 90 -13.23 24.28 -2.23
N ILE A 91 -13.29 25.44 -1.57
CA ILE A 91 -14.52 26.19 -1.28
C ILE A 91 -15.47 26.32 -2.47
N PRO A 92 -15.01 26.69 -3.69
CA PRO A 92 -15.94 26.83 -4.84
C PRO A 92 -16.62 25.50 -5.21
N ALA A 93 -15.88 24.39 -5.17
CA ALA A 93 -16.42 23.07 -5.49
C ALA A 93 -17.38 22.58 -4.40
N GLN A 94 -17.10 22.86 -3.12
CA GLN A 94 -17.99 22.54 -2.01
C GLN A 94 -19.28 23.35 -2.08
N LEU A 95 -19.20 24.65 -2.36
CA LEU A 95 -20.38 25.51 -2.53
C LEU A 95 -21.25 25.07 -3.73
N ALA A 96 -20.63 24.74 -4.87
CA ALA A 96 -21.36 24.22 -6.03
C ALA A 96 -22.06 22.89 -5.70
N THR A 97 -21.38 21.98 -5.00
CA THR A 97 -21.96 20.70 -4.56
C THR A 97 -23.13 20.90 -3.62
N LEU A 98 -22.99 21.80 -2.63
CA LEU A 98 -24.05 22.13 -1.68
C LEU A 98 -25.24 22.76 -2.37
N ALA A 99 -25.01 23.69 -3.30
CA ALA A 99 -26.08 24.35 -4.08
C ALA A 99 -26.86 23.32 -4.91
N ILE A 100 -26.18 22.44 -5.63
CA ILE A 100 -26.84 21.40 -6.45
C ILE A 100 -27.55 20.38 -5.55
N ALA A 101 -26.93 19.94 -4.45
CA ALA A 101 -27.57 19.04 -3.50
C ALA A 101 -28.82 19.68 -2.88
N SER A 102 -28.77 20.98 -2.55
CA SER A 102 -29.93 21.73 -2.03
C SER A 102 -31.05 21.86 -3.05
N ALA A 103 -30.74 22.21 -4.30
CA ALA A 103 -31.71 22.28 -5.36
C ALA A 103 -32.40 20.93 -5.61
N LEU A 104 -31.62 19.87 -5.67
CA LEU A 104 -32.12 18.50 -5.84
C LEU A 104 -32.97 18.05 -4.65
N ALA A 105 -32.56 18.38 -3.43
CA ALA A 105 -33.32 18.09 -2.21
C ALA A 105 -34.68 18.78 -2.20
N VAL A 106 -34.76 20.04 -2.66
CA VAL A 106 -36.02 20.76 -2.78
C VAL A 106 -36.93 20.08 -3.79
N VAL A 107 -36.43 19.74 -4.99
CA VAL A 107 -37.20 19.04 -6.02
C VAL A 107 -37.71 17.69 -5.50
N PHE A 108 -36.85 16.93 -4.84
CA PHE A 108 -37.21 15.64 -4.28
C PHE A 108 -38.27 15.77 -3.16
N ASN A 109 -38.12 16.78 -2.29
CA ASN A 109 -39.12 17.08 -1.27
C ASN A 109 -40.48 17.49 -1.84
N ILE A 110 -40.52 18.25 -2.93
CA ILE A 110 -41.76 18.58 -3.62
C ILE A 110 -42.45 17.31 -4.13
N GLY A 111 -41.70 16.40 -4.77
CA GLY A 111 -42.23 15.11 -5.21
C GLY A 111 -42.79 14.28 -4.06
N PHE A 112 -42.07 14.21 -2.93
CA PHE A 112 -42.54 13.51 -1.73
C PHE A 112 -43.83 14.15 -1.17
N PHE A 113 -43.92 15.48 -1.18
CA PHE A 113 -45.11 16.18 -0.73
C PHE A 113 -46.35 15.82 -1.56
N PHE A 114 -46.23 15.68 -2.89
CA PHE A 114 -47.34 15.25 -3.73
C PHE A 114 -47.79 13.82 -3.44
N ILE A 115 -46.82 12.89 -3.23
CA ILE A 115 -47.12 11.51 -2.86
C ILE A 115 -47.82 11.45 -1.50
N TRP A 116 -47.29 12.17 -0.53
CA TRP A 116 -47.90 12.24 0.81
C TRP A 116 -49.32 12.77 0.79
N ARG A 117 -49.53 13.87 0.08
CA ARG A 117 -50.87 14.53 -0.06
C ARG A 117 -51.88 13.58 -0.72
N SER A 118 -51.49 12.83 -1.72
CA SER A 118 -52.37 11.86 -2.40
C SER A 118 -52.76 10.71 -1.44
N LEU A 119 -51.81 10.22 -0.66
CA LEU A 119 -52.05 9.15 0.33
C LEU A 119 -52.91 9.66 1.50
N ASP A 120 -52.64 10.85 2.01
CA ASP A 120 -53.38 11.49 3.11
C ASP A 120 -54.82 11.68 2.71
N ALA A 121 -55.11 12.23 1.52
CA ALA A 121 -56.43 12.40 0.98
C ALA A 121 -57.19 11.06 0.80
N THR A 122 -56.49 10.00 0.40
CA THR A 122 -57.07 8.66 0.26
C THR A 122 -57.43 8.04 1.63
N LEU A 123 -56.58 8.22 2.61
CA LEU A 123 -56.79 7.74 3.98
C LEU A 123 -57.90 8.52 4.65
N GLU A 124 -57.94 9.83 4.47
CA GLU A 124 -58.99 10.69 5.02
C GLU A 124 -60.36 10.32 4.45
N ASN A 125 -60.47 10.08 3.12
CA ASN A 125 -61.68 9.63 2.49
C ASN A 125 -62.15 8.26 3.00
N ARG A 126 -61.24 7.38 3.39
CA ARG A 126 -61.56 5.99 3.79
C ARG A 126 -61.81 5.85 5.29
N PHE A 127 -61.12 6.62 6.13
CA PHE A 127 -61.17 6.53 7.58
C PHE A 127 -61.79 7.71 8.31
N GLY A 128 -62.07 8.86 7.61
CA GLY A 128 -62.85 9.98 8.12
C GLY A 128 -62.33 10.74 9.35
N VAL A 129 -61.06 10.54 9.68
CA VAL A 129 -60.45 10.96 10.95
C VAL A 129 -60.44 12.50 11.13
N TYR A 130 -60.19 13.26 10.06
CA TYR A 130 -60.15 14.72 10.13
C TYR A 130 -61.55 15.39 10.00
N ARG A 131 -62.49 14.73 9.35
CA ARG A 131 -63.88 15.24 9.18
C ARG A 131 -64.58 15.43 10.53
N GLU A 132 -64.38 14.52 11.47
CA GLU A 132 -64.93 14.67 12.83
C GLU A 132 -64.28 15.80 13.63
N GLN A 133 -63.00 16.05 13.43
CA GLN A 133 -62.26 17.11 14.08
C GLN A 133 -62.59 18.49 13.52
N GLU A 134 -62.74 18.60 12.20
CA GLU A 134 -63.25 19.83 11.55
C GLU A 134 -64.72 20.13 11.89
N ALA A 135 -65.57 19.13 11.93
CA ALA A 135 -66.97 19.28 12.33
C ALA A 135 -67.13 19.75 13.79
N ARG A 136 -66.27 19.28 14.71
CA ARG A 136 -66.25 19.78 16.10
C ARG A 136 -65.66 21.18 16.25
N LEU A 137 -64.79 21.60 15.31
CA LEU A 137 -64.17 22.92 15.30
C LEU A 137 -64.90 23.94 14.44
N ALA A 138 -65.86 23.52 13.58
CA ALA A 138 -66.64 24.36 12.69
C ALA A 138 -67.86 25.01 13.40
N ARG A 139 -67.75 25.43 14.65
CA ARG A 139 -68.66 26.42 15.19
C ARG A 139 -68.35 27.79 14.59
N PRO A 140 -69.35 28.59 14.25
CA PRO A 140 -69.22 29.77 13.41
C PRO A 140 -68.51 30.92 14.14
N ALA A 141 -67.24 30.95 14.05
CA ALA A 141 -66.42 32.06 14.45
C ALA A 141 -65.59 32.55 13.25
N LEU A 142 -66.24 33.41 12.51
CA LEU A 142 -65.70 34.50 11.72
C LEU A 142 -64.60 34.25 10.69
N ALA A 143 -64.74 34.94 9.55
CA ALA A 143 -63.79 35.02 8.40
C ALA A 143 -62.33 35.33 8.85
N ALA A 144 -62.13 36.13 9.89
CA ALA A 144 -60.83 36.40 10.51
C ALA A 144 -60.12 35.14 11.03
N SER A 145 -60.85 34.14 11.55
CA SER A 145 -60.29 32.87 12.00
C SER A 145 -59.83 31.95 10.87
N LEU A 146 -60.43 32.08 9.67
CA LEU A 146 -60.08 31.32 8.49
C LEU A 146 -58.74 31.81 7.91
N GLU A 147 -58.51 33.12 7.90
CA GLU A 147 -57.26 33.71 7.40
C GLU A 147 -56.07 33.40 8.34
N GLU A 148 -56.31 33.48 9.66
CA GLU A 148 -55.31 33.05 10.65
C GLU A 148 -55.01 31.55 10.55
N ARG A 149 -56.01 30.69 10.37
CA ARG A 149 -55.81 29.25 10.14
C ARG A 149 -55.03 28.99 8.87
N ARG A 150 -55.32 29.70 7.80
CA ARG A 150 -54.54 29.59 6.54
C ARG A 150 -53.11 30.03 6.73
N LYS A 151 -52.85 31.16 7.36
CA LYS A 151 -51.48 31.63 7.71
C LYS A 151 -50.72 30.64 8.54
N ARG A 152 -51.34 30.08 9.60
CA ARG A 152 -50.72 29.03 10.45
C ARG A 152 -50.45 27.75 9.65
N GLY A 153 -51.35 27.32 8.76
CA GLY A 153 -51.16 26.18 7.89
C GLY A 153 -49.99 26.37 6.90
N ASP A 154 -49.91 27.55 6.28
CA ASP A 154 -48.81 27.89 5.39
C ASP A 154 -47.46 27.98 6.14
N GLN A 155 -47.46 28.51 7.36
CA GLN A 155 -46.27 28.56 8.19
C GLN A 155 -45.78 27.16 8.58
N ARG A 156 -46.67 26.27 9.05
CA ARG A 156 -46.35 24.87 9.36
C ARG A 156 -45.80 24.14 8.16
N ARG A 157 -46.39 24.35 6.98
CA ARG A 157 -45.94 23.75 5.71
C ARG A 157 -44.53 24.21 5.36
N ARG A 158 -44.21 25.51 5.49
CA ARG A 158 -42.86 26.03 5.25
C ARG A 158 -41.86 25.46 6.22
N THR A 159 -42.22 25.38 7.49
CA THR A 159 -41.36 24.79 8.53
C THR A 159 -41.08 23.31 8.27
N ASN A 160 -42.11 22.51 7.95
CA ASN A 160 -41.92 21.09 7.63
C ASN A 160 -41.06 20.86 6.38
N ASN A 161 -41.26 21.66 5.33
CA ASN A 161 -40.44 21.61 4.12
C ASN A 161 -38.96 21.95 4.44
N GLY A 162 -38.74 23.00 5.24
CA GLY A 162 -37.39 23.37 5.70
C GLY A 162 -36.72 22.27 6.49
N LEU A 163 -37.45 21.69 7.43
CA LEU A 163 -36.98 20.55 8.24
C LEU A 163 -36.59 19.34 7.38
N THR A 164 -37.44 18.98 6.42
CA THR A 164 -37.18 17.85 5.51
C THR A 164 -35.93 18.10 4.68
N VAL A 165 -35.79 19.30 4.09
CA VAL A 165 -34.61 19.66 3.30
C VAL A 165 -33.33 19.63 4.18
N MET A 166 -33.42 20.18 5.40
CA MET A 166 -32.28 20.11 6.34
C MET A 166 -31.89 18.68 6.68
N ALA A 167 -32.86 17.78 6.95
CA ALA A 167 -32.62 16.37 7.20
C ALA A 167 -31.97 15.68 5.98
N MET A 168 -32.42 16.02 4.76
CA MET A 168 -31.82 15.52 3.53
C MET A 168 -30.37 15.98 3.34
N LEU A 169 -30.07 17.24 3.59
CA LEU A 169 -28.71 17.77 3.52
C LEU A 169 -27.80 17.14 4.59
N SER A 170 -28.34 16.94 5.81
CA SER A 170 -27.62 16.21 6.87
C SER A 170 -27.31 14.77 6.44
N ALA A 171 -28.27 14.07 5.85
CA ALA A 171 -28.05 12.71 5.31
C ALA A 171 -27.00 12.70 4.22
N PHE A 172 -27.03 13.69 3.30
CA PHE A 172 -26.02 13.85 2.25
C PHE A 172 -24.62 14.03 2.83
N TYR A 173 -24.48 14.93 3.82
CA TYR A 173 -23.21 15.21 4.48
C TYR A 173 -22.68 14.00 5.25
N LEU A 174 -23.55 13.32 6.03
CA LEU A 174 -23.18 12.11 6.77
C LEU A 174 -22.73 10.99 5.86
N ALA A 175 -23.40 10.79 4.71
CA ALA A 175 -22.99 9.81 3.70
C ALA A 175 -21.60 10.14 3.11
N ALA A 176 -21.35 11.42 2.82
CA ALA A 176 -20.05 11.88 2.31
C ALA A 176 -18.94 11.69 3.34
N ASN A 177 -19.19 12.08 4.58
CA ASN A 177 -18.24 12.00 5.68
C ASN A 177 -17.82 10.53 5.98
N ARG A 178 -18.81 9.61 6.01
CA ARG A 178 -18.54 8.17 6.23
C ARG A 178 -17.65 7.58 5.15
N ARG A 179 -17.73 8.06 3.91
CA ARG A 179 -16.83 7.64 2.83
C ARG A 179 -15.42 8.18 3.02
N ALA A 180 -15.29 9.44 3.39
CA ALA A 180 -14.00 10.06 3.67
C ALA A 180 -13.27 9.32 4.80
N TYR A 181 -13.95 8.99 5.88
CA TYR A 181 -13.38 8.21 6.99
C TYR A 181 -12.87 6.83 6.55
N ARG A 182 -13.67 6.08 5.77
CA ARG A 182 -13.23 4.77 5.27
C ARG A 182 -11.99 4.86 4.40
N ARG A 183 -11.94 5.91 3.58
CA ARG A 183 -10.77 6.12 2.73
C ARG A 183 -9.52 6.40 3.55
N LEU A 184 -9.63 7.23 4.59
CA LEU A 184 -8.53 7.50 5.51
C LEU A 184 -8.06 6.19 6.18
N GLU A 185 -8.99 5.36 6.65
CA GLU A 185 -8.69 4.05 7.23
C GLU A 185 -7.95 3.13 6.23
N ASP A 186 -8.42 3.05 4.97
CA ASP A 186 -7.76 2.26 3.93
C ASP A 186 -6.34 2.79 3.60
N VAL A 187 -6.15 4.10 3.57
CA VAL A 187 -4.83 4.71 3.33
C VAL A 187 -3.89 4.41 4.50
N GLN A 188 -4.37 4.51 5.74
CA GLN A 188 -3.59 4.18 6.93
C GLN A 188 -3.18 2.70 6.93
N LEU A 189 -4.11 1.79 6.67
CA LEU A 189 -3.82 0.35 6.60
C LEU A 189 -2.81 0.01 5.49
N ARG A 190 -2.87 0.71 4.35
CA ARG A 190 -1.88 0.53 3.28
C ARG A 190 -0.51 1.07 3.69
N ALA A 191 -0.46 2.24 4.34
CA ALA A 191 0.78 2.82 4.84
C ALA A 191 1.46 1.89 5.84
N GLU A 192 0.72 1.35 6.81
CA GLU A 192 1.23 0.38 7.79
C GLU A 192 1.76 -0.91 7.13
N ARG A 193 1.06 -1.42 6.10
CA ARG A 193 1.53 -2.59 5.35
C ARG A 193 2.84 -2.32 4.61
N LEU A 194 2.92 -1.19 3.91
CA LEU A 194 4.13 -0.80 3.19
C LEU A 194 5.32 -0.58 4.14
N GLU A 195 5.08 0.02 5.29
CA GLU A 195 6.10 0.18 6.33
C GLU A 195 6.60 -1.18 6.84
N LYS A 196 5.67 -2.10 7.14
CA LYS A 196 6.01 -3.47 7.55
C LYS A 196 6.80 -4.22 6.47
N GLU A 197 6.37 -4.14 5.21
CA GLU A 197 7.07 -4.76 4.07
C GLU A 197 8.48 -4.15 3.90
N ASN A 198 8.62 -2.83 4.06
CA ASN A 198 9.91 -2.16 4.01
C ASN A 198 10.85 -2.63 5.12
N VAL A 199 10.37 -2.67 6.37
CA VAL A 199 11.15 -3.19 7.51
C VAL A 199 11.54 -4.65 7.30
N GLN A 200 10.64 -5.48 6.78
CA GLN A 200 10.96 -6.88 6.46
C GLN A 200 12.00 -7.00 5.35
N ALA A 201 11.90 -6.17 4.30
CA ALA A 201 12.89 -6.13 3.23
C ALA A 201 14.26 -5.67 3.74
N GLN A 202 14.30 -4.63 4.57
CA GLN A 202 15.53 -4.18 5.22
C GLN A 202 16.13 -5.25 6.12
N PHE A 203 15.32 -5.93 6.92
CA PHE A 203 15.77 -7.03 7.78
C PHE A 203 16.28 -8.22 6.95
N ALA A 204 15.60 -8.59 5.87
CA ALA A 204 16.06 -9.63 4.95
C ALA A 204 17.38 -9.26 4.26
N ALA A 205 17.51 -8.00 3.83
CA ALA A 205 18.75 -7.46 3.28
C ALA A 205 19.90 -7.51 4.32
N LEU A 206 19.64 -7.06 5.55
CA LEU A 206 20.60 -7.12 6.65
C LEU A 206 21.01 -8.56 6.98
N LYS A 207 20.05 -9.49 7.06
CA LYS A 207 20.32 -10.91 7.29
C LYS A 207 21.13 -11.54 6.16
N SER A 208 20.93 -11.14 4.92
CA SER A 208 21.68 -11.65 3.75
C SER A 208 23.12 -11.13 3.68
N GLN A 209 23.42 -10.01 4.37
CA GLN A 209 24.76 -9.41 4.39
C GLN A 209 25.81 -10.25 5.12
N VAL A 210 25.39 -11.04 6.09
CA VAL A 210 26.25 -12.03 6.72
C VAL A 210 25.90 -13.36 6.06
N ASN A 211 26.74 -13.86 5.14
CA ASN A 211 26.50 -15.19 4.55
C ASN A 211 26.51 -16.24 5.69
N PRO A 212 25.32 -16.63 6.25
CA PRO A 212 25.29 -17.47 7.45
C PRO A 212 25.90 -18.84 7.20
N HIS A 213 25.76 -19.33 5.98
CA HIS A 213 26.30 -20.62 5.58
C HIS A 213 27.85 -20.62 5.57
N PHE A 214 28.47 -19.53 5.10
CA PHE A 214 29.91 -19.37 5.16
C PHE A 214 30.42 -19.30 6.63
N LEU A 215 29.69 -18.55 7.47
CA LEU A 215 30.03 -18.43 8.89
C LEU A 215 29.93 -19.78 9.62
N PHE A 216 28.82 -20.49 9.50
CA PHE A 216 28.61 -21.78 10.14
C PHE A 216 29.66 -22.83 9.68
N ASN A 217 29.96 -22.87 8.38
CA ASN A 217 30.97 -23.74 7.84
C ASN A 217 32.37 -23.40 8.38
N SER A 218 32.70 -22.11 8.47
CA SER A 218 33.97 -21.66 9.00
C SER A 218 34.14 -22.01 10.51
N LEU A 219 33.08 -21.82 11.30
CA LEU A 219 33.06 -22.20 12.71
C LEU A 219 33.16 -23.72 12.91
N SER A 220 32.55 -24.53 12.05
CA SER A 220 32.66 -25.99 12.09
C SER A 220 34.07 -26.45 11.79
N ILE A 221 34.75 -25.86 10.82
CA ILE A 221 36.15 -26.12 10.49
C ILE A 221 37.04 -25.71 11.65
N LEU A 222 36.84 -24.51 12.20
CA LEU A 222 37.60 -24.03 13.35
C LEU A 222 37.48 -24.98 14.54
N SER A 223 36.28 -25.48 14.86
CA SER A 223 36.03 -26.43 15.92
C SER A 223 36.85 -27.72 15.77
N SER A 224 37.03 -28.20 14.52
CA SER A 224 37.88 -29.35 14.25
C SER A 224 39.39 -29.04 14.34
N LEU A 225 39.78 -27.82 13.92
CA LEU A 225 41.19 -27.41 13.93
C LEU A 225 41.73 -27.15 15.35
N VAL A 226 40.92 -26.59 16.26
CA VAL A 226 41.36 -26.27 17.64
C VAL A 226 41.96 -27.46 18.38
N HIS A 227 41.47 -28.66 18.10
CA HIS A 227 42.01 -29.90 18.73
C HIS A 227 43.13 -30.53 17.92
N ALA A 228 43.27 -30.21 16.62
CA ALA A 228 44.22 -30.85 15.73
C ALA A 228 45.51 -30.03 15.57
N ASP A 229 45.41 -28.70 15.43
CA ASP A 229 46.52 -27.80 15.15
C ASP A 229 46.21 -26.40 15.69
N ALA A 230 46.78 -26.05 16.83
CA ALA A 230 46.49 -24.75 17.47
C ALA A 230 47.07 -23.56 16.68
N GLU A 231 48.21 -23.69 16.03
CA GLU A 231 48.82 -22.63 15.23
C GLU A 231 48.00 -22.35 13.96
N LEU A 232 47.54 -23.42 13.30
CA LEU A 232 46.67 -23.29 12.14
C LEU A 232 45.32 -22.71 12.53
N SER A 233 44.78 -23.02 13.71
CA SER A 233 43.54 -22.46 14.25
C SER A 233 43.64 -20.95 14.45
N GLU A 234 44.76 -20.48 15.03
CA GLU A 234 45.03 -19.05 15.24
C GLU A 234 45.07 -18.30 13.88
N LYS A 235 45.80 -18.84 12.91
CA LYS A 235 45.85 -18.29 11.55
C LYS A 235 44.49 -18.30 10.89
N PHE A 236 43.70 -19.34 11.12
CA PHE A 236 42.31 -19.41 10.55
C PHE A 236 41.42 -18.33 11.14
N ILE A 237 41.49 -18.09 12.46
CA ILE A 237 40.71 -17.02 13.12
C ILE A 237 41.12 -15.65 12.58
N ASP A 238 42.42 -15.37 12.43
CA ASP A 238 42.91 -14.11 11.91
C ASP A 238 42.38 -13.85 10.48
N GLN A 239 42.51 -14.83 9.59
CA GLN A 239 42.04 -14.69 8.21
C GLN A 239 40.50 -14.60 8.14
N LEU A 240 39.77 -15.33 8.97
CA LEU A 240 38.32 -15.24 9.08
C LEU A 240 37.88 -13.84 9.55
N SER A 241 38.56 -13.31 10.57
CA SER A 241 38.33 -11.99 11.10
C SER A 241 38.55 -10.88 10.03
N ARG A 242 39.66 -10.97 9.27
CA ARG A 242 39.99 -10.08 8.15
C ARG A 242 38.90 -10.15 7.05
N ALA A 243 38.49 -11.34 6.66
CA ALA A 243 37.48 -11.53 5.66
C ALA A 243 36.13 -10.93 6.08
N TYR A 244 35.68 -11.18 7.31
CA TYR A 244 34.40 -10.59 7.79
C TYR A 244 34.47 -9.09 7.99
N ARG A 245 35.58 -8.54 8.47
CA ARG A 245 35.76 -7.08 8.57
C ARG A 245 35.61 -6.43 7.21
N TYR A 246 36.29 -6.97 6.20
CA TYR A 246 36.16 -6.46 4.82
C TYR A 246 34.71 -6.50 4.33
N ILE A 247 34.00 -7.63 4.47
CA ILE A 247 32.61 -7.78 4.06
C ILE A 247 31.72 -6.71 4.72
N LEU A 248 31.92 -6.45 6.03
CA LEU A 248 31.12 -5.50 6.78
C LEU A 248 31.44 -4.03 6.43
N GLU A 249 32.71 -3.69 6.21
CA GLU A 249 33.16 -2.33 5.92
C GLU A 249 32.89 -1.90 4.48
N GLN A 250 32.97 -2.84 3.51
CA GLN A 250 32.89 -2.50 2.10
C GLN A 250 31.49 -2.67 1.47
N LYS A 251 30.53 -3.17 2.22
CA LYS A 251 29.19 -3.51 1.72
C LYS A 251 28.43 -2.33 1.07
N ASP A 252 28.62 -1.12 1.63
CA ASP A 252 27.88 0.08 1.23
C ASP A 252 28.70 0.95 0.25
N ASN A 253 29.93 0.55 -0.05
CA ASN A 253 30.78 1.26 -0.98
C ASN A 253 30.43 0.92 -2.43
N GLU A 254 30.38 1.93 -3.28
CA GLU A 254 30.17 1.73 -4.73
C GLU A 254 31.39 1.06 -5.38
N ARG A 255 32.59 1.47 -4.94
CA ARG A 255 33.89 1.06 -5.50
C ARG A 255 34.92 0.89 -4.40
N VAL A 256 35.86 -0.01 -4.63
CA VAL A 256 37.00 -0.30 -3.75
C VAL A 256 38.26 -0.44 -4.62
N LEU A 257 39.43 -0.07 -4.09
CA LEU A 257 40.69 -0.30 -4.79
C LEU A 257 40.87 -1.79 -5.08
N LEU A 258 41.39 -2.10 -6.25
CA LEU A 258 41.64 -3.49 -6.64
C LEU A 258 42.58 -4.19 -5.65
N LYS A 259 43.55 -3.50 -5.09
CA LYS A 259 44.45 -3.98 -4.04
C LYS A 259 43.65 -4.50 -2.84
N THR A 260 42.73 -3.71 -2.33
CA THR A 260 41.93 -4.05 -1.14
C THR A 260 41.06 -5.30 -1.37
N GLU A 261 40.47 -5.42 -2.56
CA GLU A 261 39.70 -6.63 -2.94
C GLU A 261 40.61 -7.85 -3.10
N LEU A 262 41.83 -7.68 -3.63
CA LEU A 262 42.81 -8.78 -3.74
C LEU A 262 43.36 -9.22 -2.39
N GLU A 263 43.58 -8.29 -1.46
CA GLU A 263 43.96 -8.63 -0.06
C GLU A 263 42.85 -9.45 0.60
N PHE A 264 41.61 -9.09 0.42
CA PHE A 264 40.49 -9.89 0.88
C PHE A 264 40.45 -11.27 0.23
N ILE A 265 40.66 -11.37 -1.07
CA ILE A 265 40.68 -12.64 -1.80
C ILE A 265 41.82 -13.56 -1.28
N GLN A 266 42.97 -13.02 -0.87
CA GLN A 266 44.04 -13.83 -0.25
C GLN A 266 43.59 -14.44 1.08
N ALA A 267 42.92 -13.66 1.94
CA ALA A 267 42.37 -14.19 3.18
C ALA A 267 41.29 -15.25 2.91
N TYR A 268 40.39 -14.96 1.95
CA TYR A 268 39.32 -15.87 1.56
C TYR A 268 39.84 -17.17 0.93
N ARG A 269 40.86 -17.09 0.08
CA ARG A 269 41.61 -18.25 -0.48
C ARG A 269 42.13 -19.16 0.62
N PHE A 270 42.78 -18.59 1.65
CA PHE A 270 43.29 -19.37 2.77
C PHE A 270 42.18 -20.17 3.47
N LEU A 271 41.04 -19.56 3.75
CA LEU A 271 39.90 -20.23 4.39
C LEU A 271 39.31 -21.34 3.50
N LEU A 272 39.21 -21.10 2.18
CA LEU A 272 38.73 -22.10 1.23
C LEU A 272 39.73 -23.27 1.06
N ASN A 273 41.02 -23.00 1.05
CA ASN A 273 42.05 -24.05 0.94
C ASN A 273 41.98 -25.04 2.09
N ILE A 274 41.77 -24.57 3.31
CA ILE A 274 41.56 -25.43 4.46
C ILE A 274 40.25 -26.22 4.31
N ARG A 275 39.17 -25.54 3.91
CA ARG A 275 37.88 -26.19 3.73
C ARG A 275 37.88 -27.30 2.71
N PHE A 276 38.59 -27.11 1.60
CA PHE A 276 38.64 -28.06 0.49
C PHE A 276 39.93 -28.89 0.45
N GLU A 277 40.70 -28.93 1.55
CA GLU A 277 41.87 -29.78 1.68
C GLU A 277 42.86 -29.62 0.50
N ASN A 278 43.16 -28.39 0.10
CA ASN A 278 44.06 -28.04 -1.00
C ASN A 278 43.58 -28.53 -2.41
N LYS A 279 42.29 -28.88 -2.57
CA LYS A 279 41.71 -29.23 -3.86
C LYS A 279 41.25 -27.98 -4.65
N PHE A 280 41.46 -26.80 -4.09
CA PHE A 280 41.07 -25.48 -4.65
C PHE A 280 42.25 -24.52 -4.56
N ASP A 281 42.43 -23.67 -5.57
CA ASP A 281 43.41 -22.59 -5.52
C ASP A 281 42.99 -21.34 -6.29
N VAL A 282 43.48 -20.17 -5.85
CA VAL A 282 43.33 -18.89 -6.55
C VAL A 282 44.72 -18.34 -6.89
N VAL A 283 45.00 -18.16 -8.14
CA VAL A 283 46.25 -17.57 -8.63
C VAL A 283 45.97 -16.12 -9.08
N VAL A 284 46.72 -15.19 -8.49
CA VAL A 284 46.57 -13.76 -8.79
C VAL A 284 47.77 -13.30 -9.59
N ASN A 285 47.55 -12.96 -10.88
CA ASN A 285 48.57 -12.47 -11.83
C ASN A 285 48.25 -11.00 -12.20
N VAL A 286 48.27 -10.12 -11.19
CA VAL A 286 47.94 -8.69 -11.34
C VAL A 286 49.16 -7.87 -10.94
N PRO A 287 49.73 -7.04 -11.83
CA PRO A 287 50.87 -6.18 -11.52
C PRO A 287 50.54 -5.22 -10.36
N GLU A 288 51.51 -5.01 -9.48
CA GLU A 288 51.32 -4.16 -8.29
C GLU A 288 50.93 -2.72 -8.65
N ALA A 289 51.47 -2.20 -9.75
CA ALA A 289 51.11 -0.86 -10.28
C ALA A 289 49.61 -0.75 -10.60
N ASP A 290 49.03 -1.81 -11.15
CA ASP A 290 47.62 -1.84 -11.53
C ASP A 290 46.68 -2.03 -10.34
N GLN A 291 47.17 -2.74 -9.26
CA GLN A 291 46.40 -2.94 -8.04
C GLN A 291 46.06 -1.63 -7.32
N ASN A 292 46.96 -0.64 -7.35
CA ASN A 292 46.81 0.66 -6.73
C ASN A 292 46.12 1.68 -7.66
N ARG A 293 46.06 1.39 -8.98
CA ARG A 293 45.53 2.30 -10.00
C ARG A 293 44.05 2.12 -10.26
N TYR A 294 43.56 0.91 -10.18
CA TYR A 294 42.20 0.57 -10.58
C TYR A 294 41.31 0.27 -9.38
N SER A 295 40.01 0.50 -9.58
CA SER A 295 38.96 0.16 -8.63
C SER A 295 37.97 -0.81 -9.29
N ILE A 296 37.27 -1.60 -8.47
CA ILE A 296 36.18 -2.50 -8.86
C ILE A 296 35.00 -2.37 -7.89
N ALA A 297 33.85 -2.93 -8.23
CA ALA A 297 32.76 -3.06 -7.28
C ALA A 297 33.15 -4.08 -6.18
N PRO A 298 32.98 -3.76 -4.88
CA PRO A 298 33.38 -4.65 -3.78
C PRO A 298 32.65 -6.00 -3.84
N LEU A 299 33.30 -7.04 -3.29
CA LEU A 299 32.81 -8.43 -3.24
C LEU A 299 32.60 -9.09 -4.61
N THR A 300 33.05 -8.46 -5.70
CA THR A 300 32.94 -9.02 -7.06
C THR A 300 33.78 -10.26 -7.23
N LEU A 301 35.04 -10.24 -6.76
CA LEU A 301 35.92 -11.40 -6.84
C LEU A 301 35.42 -12.55 -5.96
N GLN A 302 34.88 -12.27 -4.78
CA GLN A 302 34.24 -13.28 -3.94
C GLN A 302 33.12 -14.00 -4.68
N LEU A 303 32.19 -13.26 -5.29
CA LEU A 303 31.05 -13.83 -6.02
C LEU A 303 31.52 -14.72 -7.17
N LEU A 304 32.59 -14.36 -7.88
CA LEU A 304 33.14 -15.15 -8.96
C LEU A 304 33.83 -16.42 -8.47
N VAL A 305 34.59 -16.32 -7.36
CA VAL A 305 35.22 -17.48 -6.72
C VAL A 305 34.16 -18.43 -6.16
N GLU A 306 33.12 -17.91 -5.48
CA GLU A 306 32.00 -18.73 -5.00
C GLU A 306 31.27 -19.42 -6.16
N ASN A 307 31.09 -18.72 -7.27
CA ASN A 307 30.46 -19.26 -8.48
C ASN A 307 31.30 -20.43 -9.04
N ALA A 308 32.62 -20.27 -9.13
CA ALA A 308 33.51 -21.33 -9.57
C ALA A 308 33.42 -22.56 -8.66
N VAL A 309 33.46 -22.38 -7.32
CA VAL A 309 33.34 -23.46 -6.33
C VAL A 309 31.96 -24.14 -6.37
N LYS A 310 30.91 -23.39 -6.56
CA LYS A 310 29.53 -23.90 -6.59
C LYS A 310 29.26 -24.81 -7.80
N HIS A 311 29.80 -24.44 -8.96
CA HIS A 311 29.46 -25.10 -10.23
C HIS A 311 30.44 -26.19 -10.65
N ASN A 312 31.62 -26.25 -10.04
CA ASN A 312 32.63 -27.23 -10.41
C ASN A 312 32.88 -28.27 -9.31
N ARG A 313 33.20 -29.47 -9.73
CA ARG A 313 33.80 -30.49 -8.85
C ARG A 313 35.29 -30.20 -8.69
N MET A 314 35.89 -30.73 -7.65
CA MET A 314 37.33 -30.62 -7.40
C MET A 314 37.84 -31.90 -6.75
N SER A 315 39.04 -32.29 -7.10
CA SER A 315 39.73 -33.44 -6.51
C SER A 315 41.23 -33.17 -6.39
N VAL A 316 41.96 -34.02 -5.68
CA VAL A 316 43.44 -33.90 -5.55
C VAL A 316 44.12 -34.06 -6.91
N LYS A 317 43.57 -34.91 -7.79
CA LYS A 317 44.13 -35.12 -9.14
C LYS A 317 43.78 -34.01 -10.11
N GLU A 318 42.59 -33.40 -9.94
CA GLU A 318 42.04 -32.33 -10.77
C GLU A 318 41.58 -31.18 -9.86
N PRO A 319 42.48 -30.34 -9.34
CA PRO A 319 42.10 -29.23 -8.47
C PRO A 319 41.39 -28.16 -9.28
N LEU A 320 40.44 -27.49 -8.65
CA LEU A 320 39.80 -26.30 -9.20
C LEU A 320 40.74 -25.11 -9.05
N ARG A 321 41.11 -24.47 -10.16
CA ARG A 321 41.97 -23.29 -10.16
C ARG A 321 41.24 -22.10 -10.70
N VAL A 322 41.25 -20.99 -9.98
CA VAL A 322 40.74 -19.71 -10.39
C VAL A 322 41.93 -18.78 -10.68
N ASN A 323 42.01 -18.27 -11.88
CA ASN A 323 43.07 -17.33 -12.30
C ASN A 323 42.44 -15.92 -12.38
N ILE A 324 43.13 -14.96 -11.74
CA ILE A 324 42.77 -13.54 -11.79
C ILE A 324 43.91 -12.80 -12.45
N SER A 325 43.63 -12.13 -13.58
CA SER A 325 44.64 -11.41 -14.37
C SER A 325 44.03 -10.13 -14.98
N ILE A 326 44.89 -9.24 -15.46
CA ILE A 326 44.46 -8.05 -16.21
C ILE A 326 44.81 -8.24 -17.67
N ASP A 327 43.82 -7.96 -18.54
CA ASP A 327 43.99 -7.92 -19.99
C ASP A 327 43.28 -6.68 -20.54
N ASN A 328 44.00 -5.82 -21.25
CA ASN A 328 43.45 -4.64 -21.96
C ASN A 328 42.44 -3.79 -21.11
N ASN A 329 42.86 -3.39 -19.92
CA ASN A 329 42.04 -2.57 -19.00
C ASN A 329 40.74 -3.28 -18.51
N THR A 330 40.73 -4.61 -18.55
CA THR A 330 39.70 -5.46 -17.97
C THR A 330 40.31 -6.45 -16.99
N LEU A 331 39.62 -6.70 -15.89
CA LEU A 331 39.97 -7.75 -14.96
C LEU A 331 39.36 -9.05 -15.48
N GLN A 332 40.19 -10.03 -15.78
CA GLN A 332 39.76 -11.36 -16.22
C GLN A 332 39.82 -12.33 -15.06
N VAL A 333 38.72 -12.99 -14.79
CA VAL A 333 38.65 -14.09 -13.85
C VAL A 333 38.24 -15.34 -14.61
N SER A 334 39.09 -16.37 -14.57
CA SER A 334 38.84 -17.62 -15.28
C SER A 334 39.04 -18.83 -14.39
N ASN A 335 38.28 -19.88 -14.61
CA ASN A 335 38.48 -21.17 -13.92
C ASN A 335 38.35 -22.34 -14.91
N ASN A 336 39.12 -23.44 -14.61
CA ASN A 336 38.92 -24.69 -15.33
C ASN A 336 37.53 -25.25 -15.10
N ARG A 337 36.92 -25.76 -16.19
CA ARG A 337 35.51 -26.22 -16.14
C ARG A 337 35.44 -27.70 -15.83
N GLN A 338 34.89 -28.03 -14.69
CA GLN A 338 34.73 -29.41 -14.18
C GLN A 338 33.31 -29.57 -13.65
N LEU A 339 32.31 -29.48 -14.54
CA LEU A 339 30.88 -29.40 -14.12
C LEU A 339 30.48 -30.55 -13.21
N ARG A 340 29.69 -30.23 -12.18
CA ARG A 340 29.04 -31.21 -11.33
C ARG A 340 27.90 -31.88 -12.08
N PRO A 341 27.72 -33.23 -12.00
CA PRO A 341 26.65 -33.94 -12.73
C PRO A 341 25.23 -33.55 -12.29
N GLN A 342 25.08 -33.02 -11.08
CA GLN A 342 23.84 -32.50 -10.51
C GLN A 342 24.11 -31.08 -9.98
N SER A 343 24.16 -30.09 -10.86
CA SER A 343 24.01 -28.73 -10.38
C SER A 343 22.51 -28.46 -10.20
N GLU A 344 22.08 -28.19 -8.96
CA GLU A 344 20.80 -27.52 -8.76
C GLU A 344 20.69 -26.38 -9.74
N ALA A 345 19.50 -26.21 -10.36
CA ALA A 345 19.28 -25.17 -11.36
C ALA A 345 19.84 -23.84 -10.83
N SER A 346 20.94 -23.40 -11.44
CA SER A 346 21.60 -22.16 -11.05
C SER A 346 20.59 -21.04 -11.22
N THR A 347 20.27 -20.34 -10.15
CA THR A 347 19.37 -19.18 -10.20
C THR A 347 19.94 -18.02 -11.02
N GLY A 348 21.22 -18.11 -11.43
CA GLY A 348 21.91 -17.06 -12.20
C GLY A 348 22.07 -15.72 -11.46
N VAL A 349 21.54 -15.62 -10.25
CA VAL A 349 21.43 -14.36 -9.48
C VAL A 349 22.80 -13.74 -9.22
N GLY A 350 23.83 -14.53 -8.93
CA GLY A 350 25.17 -13.99 -8.60
C GLY A 350 25.80 -13.22 -9.77
N LEU A 351 25.82 -13.81 -10.96
CA LEU A 351 26.38 -13.17 -12.18
C LEU A 351 25.49 -12.01 -12.63
N GLN A 352 24.17 -12.16 -12.55
CA GLN A 352 23.23 -11.07 -12.88
C GLN A 352 23.42 -9.86 -11.96
N ASN A 353 23.69 -10.08 -10.67
CA ASN A 353 23.99 -9.00 -9.72
C ASN A 353 25.27 -8.23 -10.12
N ILE A 354 26.32 -8.95 -10.58
CA ILE A 354 27.54 -8.30 -11.08
C ILE A 354 27.21 -7.45 -12.32
N ILE A 355 26.49 -8.01 -13.29
CA ILE A 355 26.09 -7.29 -14.50
C ILE A 355 25.30 -6.02 -14.15
N ASN A 356 24.26 -6.15 -13.34
CA ASN A 356 23.41 -5.03 -12.93
C ASN A 356 24.20 -3.94 -12.20
N ARG A 357 25.12 -4.35 -11.31
CA ARG A 357 25.95 -3.41 -10.56
C ARG A 357 26.93 -2.65 -11.45
N TYR A 358 27.56 -3.34 -12.41
CA TYR A 358 28.49 -2.70 -13.36
C TYR A 358 27.79 -1.80 -14.37
N ALA A 359 26.56 -2.10 -14.76
CA ALA A 359 25.74 -1.23 -15.58
C ALA A 359 25.45 0.15 -14.95
N LEU A 360 25.49 0.23 -13.60
CA LEU A 360 25.37 1.50 -12.86
C LEU A 360 26.70 2.27 -12.75
N LEU A 361 27.84 1.59 -12.91
CA LEU A 361 29.17 2.16 -12.66
C LEU A 361 29.91 2.55 -13.94
N THR A 362 29.59 1.93 -15.08
CA THR A 362 30.27 2.15 -16.36
C THR A 362 29.41 1.71 -17.55
N GLU A 363 29.63 2.33 -18.69
CA GLU A 363 28.98 1.95 -19.97
C GLU A 363 29.61 0.69 -20.59
N ARG A 364 30.79 0.26 -20.11
CA ARG A 364 31.47 -0.94 -20.62
C ARG A 364 30.81 -2.19 -20.04
N PRO A 365 30.36 -3.15 -20.88
CA PRO A 365 29.67 -4.33 -20.41
C PRO A 365 30.63 -5.33 -19.72
N VAL A 366 30.08 -6.09 -18.78
CA VAL A 366 30.69 -7.31 -18.27
C VAL A 366 30.51 -8.39 -19.34
N TRP A 367 31.61 -9.06 -19.71
CA TRP A 367 31.56 -10.18 -20.64
C TRP A 367 31.66 -11.50 -19.88
N ILE A 368 30.83 -12.46 -20.26
CA ILE A 368 30.81 -13.82 -19.70
C ILE A 368 30.81 -14.81 -20.85
N GLY A 369 31.70 -15.79 -20.80
CA GLY A 369 31.81 -16.80 -21.85
C GLY A 369 32.75 -17.95 -21.49
N GLU A 370 33.06 -18.73 -22.48
CA GLU A 370 34.00 -19.87 -22.38
C GLU A 370 35.16 -19.65 -23.37
N ASN A 371 36.36 -19.96 -22.92
CA ASN A 371 37.55 -19.93 -23.75
C ASN A 371 38.48 -21.10 -23.39
N GLU A 372 38.89 -21.90 -24.37
CA GLU A 372 39.82 -23.02 -24.20
C GLU A 372 39.50 -23.98 -23.06
N GLY A 373 38.19 -24.27 -22.86
CA GLY A 373 37.73 -25.15 -21.80
C GLY A 373 37.65 -24.51 -20.42
N ASN A 374 37.91 -23.21 -20.31
CA ASN A 374 37.76 -22.43 -19.10
C ASN A 374 36.49 -21.58 -19.17
N PHE A 375 35.83 -21.43 -18.04
CA PHE A 375 34.80 -20.39 -17.85
C PHE A 375 35.51 -19.07 -17.56
N VAL A 376 35.13 -18.00 -18.26
CA VAL A 376 35.80 -16.70 -18.20
C VAL A 376 34.80 -15.59 -17.98
N VAL A 377 35.08 -14.71 -17.02
CA VAL A 377 34.36 -13.45 -16.80
C VAL A 377 35.34 -12.29 -16.94
N LYS A 378 35.02 -11.32 -17.81
CA LYS A 378 35.81 -10.09 -18.00
C LYS A 378 35.03 -8.92 -17.43
N ILE A 379 35.66 -8.19 -16.51
CA ILE A 379 35.06 -7.09 -15.75
C ILE A 379 35.81 -5.80 -16.12
N PRO A 380 35.11 -4.72 -16.51
CA PRO A 380 35.74 -3.43 -16.74
C PRO A 380 36.44 -2.90 -15.48
N LEU A 381 37.71 -2.57 -15.57
CA LEU A 381 38.40 -1.86 -14.51
C LEU A 381 37.95 -0.40 -14.49
N LEU A 382 37.64 0.12 -13.29
CA LEU A 382 37.22 1.49 -13.07
C LEU A 382 38.47 2.32 -12.74
N GLY A 383 38.73 3.38 -13.51
CA GLY A 383 39.84 4.30 -13.24
C GLY A 383 39.66 5.08 -11.96
N GLU A 384 40.71 5.78 -11.49
CA GLU A 384 40.60 6.71 -10.35
C GLU A 384 39.44 7.69 -10.55
N ARG A 385 38.67 7.94 -9.48
CA ARG A 385 37.79 9.10 -9.45
C ARG A 385 38.65 10.35 -9.63
N VAL A 386 38.62 10.98 -10.78
CA VAL A 386 39.00 12.38 -10.85
C VAL A 386 38.05 13.10 -9.90
N LYS A 387 38.57 13.54 -8.73
CA LYS A 387 37.80 14.42 -7.84
C LYS A 387 37.60 15.71 -8.63
N GLU A 388 36.40 15.93 -9.15
CA GLU A 388 35.94 17.26 -9.51
C GLU A 388 35.67 18.08 -8.24
#